data_a81f1e45ba59d40a31146b592cca93c6
#
_entry.id   a81f1e45ba59d40a31146b592cca93c6
#
_cell.length_a   1.000
_cell.length_b   1.000
_cell.length_c   1.000
_cell.angle_alpha   90.00
_cell.angle_beta   90.00
_cell.angle_gamma   90.00
#
_symmetry.space_group_name_H-M   'P 1'
#
loop_
_entity.id
_entity.type
_entity.pdbx_description
1 polymer ?
#
loop_
_entity_poly.entity_id
_entity_poly.type
_entity_poly.pdbx_seq_one_letter_code
_entity_poly.pdbx_strand_id
1 'polypeptide(L)'
;MKLILKIAITGLMVAYLGLCAALYIFQRNFLYFPTPEVHLNSAEAIYQGNANARIKIWKVASGNKRAIIYFGGNAEEVSRNIEPFKNYLAGYDVYLMNYRGFSGSGGTPNESEIYQDSLSLYDFIASEYDGISVIGRSLGSGVATYLAANRNVEKVSLFTPYDSVVNVAKVKLPFVPVSILLHDHYDSVGRAHKITSPTLIITAQNDQVILKRSTDALVVALSNADVKQVEIPATNHLTVSTASYFWEMLRDFFAE
;
A
#
# COMPACT_ATOMS: atom_id res chain seq x y z
N MET A 1 -10.91 -49.13 18.00
CA MET A 1 -11.20 -47.72 18.30
C MET A 1 -9.93 -46.87 18.44
N LYS A 2 -8.97 -47.17 19.33
CA LYS A 2 -7.74 -46.36 19.53
C LYS A 2 -6.83 -46.26 18.30
N LEU A 3 -6.70 -47.31 17.48
CA LEU A 3 -5.87 -47.30 16.25
C LEU A 3 -6.50 -46.42 15.16
N ILE A 4 -7.81 -46.53 14.93
CA ILE A 4 -8.54 -45.71 13.95
C ILE A 4 -8.43 -44.22 14.32
N LEU A 5 -8.60 -43.89 15.61
CA LEU A 5 -8.43 -42.53 16.11
C LEU A 5 -7.01 -41.98 15.87
N LYS A 6 -5.96 -42.80 16.14
CA LYS A 6 -4.58 -42.40 15.85
C LYS A 6 -4.35 -42.13 14.37
N ILE A 7 -4.84 -43.01 13.50
CA ILE A 7 -4.72 -42.84 12.04
C ILE A 7 -5.43 -41.55 11.59
N ALA A 8 -6.64 -41.29 12.11
CA ALA A 8 -7.39 -40.06 11.78
C ALA A 8 -6.66 -38.79 12.23
N ILE A 9 -6.12 -38.78 13.47
CA ILE A 9 -5.34 -37.63 14.00
C ILE A 9 -4.08 -37.41 13.16
N THR A 10 -3.35 -38.48 12.85
CA THR A 10 -2.14 -38.37 12.02
C THR A 10 -2.46 -37.84 10.64
N GLY A 11 -3.54 -38.33 10.01
CA GLY A 11 -4.00 -37.84 8.71
C GLY A 11 -4.35 -36.34 8.73
N LEU A 12 -5.04 -35.90 9.78
CA LEU A 12 -5.40 -34.49 9.98
C LEU A 12 -4.16 -33.60 10.17
N MET A 13 -3.19 -34.07 10.95
CA MET A 13 -1.92 -33.38 11.16
C MET A 13 -1.12 -33.25 9.87
N VAL A 14 -1.01 -34.32 9.09
CA VAL A 14 -0.33 -34.30 7.78
C VAL A 14 -1.01 -33.32 6.82
N ALA A 15 -2.35 -33.33 6.76
CA ALA A 15 -3.12 -32.41 5.92
C ALA A 15 -2.90 -30.94 6.35
N TYR A 16 -2.91 -30.66 7.66
CA TYR A 16 -2.66 -29.32 8.20
C TYR A 16 -1.23 -28.83 7.90
N LEU A 17 -0.22 -29.68 8.10
CA LEU A 17 1.16 -29.34 7.76
C LEU A 17 1.33 -29.13 6.25
N GLY A 18 0.67 -29.93 5.42
CA GLY A 18 0.62 -29.74 3.98
C GLY A 18 0.01 -28.41 3.57
N LEU A 19 -1.09 -28.01 4.22
CA LEU A 19 -1.71 -26.69 4.03
C LEU A 19 -0.74 -25.56 4.43
N CYS A 20 -0.11 -25.64 5.60
CA CYS A 20 0.87 -24.64 6.04
C CYS A 20 2.05 -24.53 5.07
N ALA A 21 2.57 -25.67 4.58
CA ALA A 21 3.64 -25.70 3.59
C ALA A 21 3.21 -25.06 2.25
N ALA A 22 2.01 -25.37 1.77
CA ALA A 22 1.46 -24.76 0.55
C ALA A 22 1.29 -23.23 0.71
N LEU A 23 0.75 -22.79 1.83
CA LEU A 23 0.63 -21.35 2.13
C LEU A 23 2.01 -20.67 2.22
N TYR A 24 3.00 -21.31 2.84
CA TYR A 24 4.38 -20.80 2.92
C TYR A 24 5.02 -20.65 1.53
N ILE A 25 4.84 -21.63 0.64
CA ILE A 25 5.44 -21.61 -0.71
C ILE A 25 4.74 -20.62 -1.61
N PHE A 26 3.41 -20.59 -1.58
CA PHE A 26 2.60 -19.83 -2.52
C PHE A 26 2.05 -18.50 -1.96
N GLN A 27 2.47 -18.05 -0.76
CA GLN A 27 1.93 -16.87 -0.08
C GLN A 27 1.89 -15.61 -0.95
N ARG A 28 2.89 -15.40 -1.80
CA ARG A 28 2.94 -14.23 -2.68
C ARG A 28 1.87 -14.25 -3.76
N ASN A 29 1.43 -15.42 -4.20
CA ASN A 29 0.31 -15.56 -5.13
C ASN A 29 -1.04 -15.20 -4.48
N PHE A 30 -1.13 -15.31 -3.14
CA PHE A 30 -2.30 -14.90 -2.37
C PHE A 30 -2.22 -13.45 -1.88
N LEU A 31 -1.01 -12.89 -1.84
CA LEU A 31 -0.79 -11.53 -1.37
C LEU A 31 -0.78 -10.51 -2.53
N TYR A 32 -0.22 -10.85 -3.69
CA TYR A 32 -0.07 -9.92 -4.80
C TYR A 32 -0.94 -10.35 -5.99
N PHE A 33 -1.68 -9.38 -6.53
CA PHE A 33 -2.54 -9.57 -7.70
C PHE A 33 -2.12 -8.60 -8.81
N PRO A 34 -1.07 -8.95 -9.58
CA PRO A 34 -0.56 -8.09 -10.63
C PRO A 34 -1.62 -7.72 -11.67
N THR A 35 -1.63 -6.46 -12.06
CA THR A 35 -2.51 -5.95 -13.12
C THR A 35 -1.84 -6.09 -14.49
N PRO A 36 -2.62 -6.31 -15.57
CA PRO A 36 -2.10 -6.33 -16.94
C PRO A 36 -1.45 -5.01 -17.32
N GLU A 37 -0.54 -5.04 -18.29
CA GLU A 37 0.05 -3.83 -18.83
C GLU A 37 -0.97 -2.94 -19.52
N VAL A 38 -0.90 -1.64 -19.22
CA VAL A 38 -1.72 -0.60 -19.85
C VAL A 38 -0.81 0.37 -20.60
N HIS A 39 -1.22 0.75 -21.79
CA HIS A 39 -0.59 1.78 -22.62
C HIS A 39 -1.53 2.96 -22.73
N LEU A 40 -1.08 4.15 -22.32
CA LEU A 40 -1.83 5.39 -22.41
C LEU A 40 -1.03 6.41 -23.22
N ASN A 41 -1.69 7.06 -24.17
CA ASN A 41 -1.11 8.17 -24.92
C ASN A 41 -1.30 9.53 -24.21
N SER A 42 -2.13 9.56 -23.17
CA SER A 42 -2.50 10.78 -22.42
C SER A 42 -1.62 11.09 -21.22
N ALA A 43 -0.68 10.21 -20.89
CA ALA A 43 0.23 10.36 -19.76
C ALA A 43 1.64 9.86 -20.11
N GLU A 44 2.64 10.53 -19.54
CA GLU A 44 4.04 10.13 -19.67
C GLU A 44 4.33 8.93 -18.79
N ALA A 45 4.96 7.90 -19.37
CA ALA A 45 5.50 6.78 -18.62
C ALA A 45 7.03 6.93 -18.52
N ILE A 46 7.53 7.09 -17.31
CA ILE A 46 8.97 7.02 -17.04
C ILE A 46 9.30 5.65 -16.45
N TYR A 47 10.56 5.27 -16.55
CA TYR A 47 11.02 3.98 -16.09
C TYR A 47 12.25 4.15 -15.22
N GLN A 48 12.18 3.55 -14.04
CA GLN A 48 13.28 3.49 -13.10
C GLN A 48 13.64 2.06 -12.76
N GLY A 49 14.79 1.85 -12.17
CA GLY A 49 15.19 0.55 -11.67
C GLY A 49 16.62 0.19 -12.02
N ASN A 50 16.92 -1.07 -11.87
CA ASN A 50 18.24 -1.66 -12.10
C ASN A 50 18.14 -2.85 -13.07
N ALA A 51 19.25 -3.60 -13.24
CA ALA A 51 19.31 -4.78 -14.11
C ALA A 51 18.27 -5.87 -13.75
N ASN A 52 17.76 -5.88 -12.50
CA ASN A 52 16.84 -6.91 -12.01
C ASN A 52 15.36 -6.57 -12.22
N ALA A 53 15.01 -5.28 -12.28
CA ALA A 53 13.64 -4.85 -12.55
C ALA A 53 13.61 -3.41 -13.08
N ARG A 54 12.79 -3.20 -14.10
CA ARG A 54 12.45 -1.89 -14.64
C ARG A 54 11.06 -1.53 -14.16
N ILE A 55 10.96 -0.49 -13.34
CA ILE A 55 9.71 -0.05 -12.71
C ILE A 55 9.07 1.03 -13.57
N LYS A 56 7.84 0.80 -14.00
CA LYS A 56 7.03 1.76 -14.75
C LYS A 56 6.34 2.72 -13.80
N ILE A 57 6.48 4.00 -14.05
CA ILE A 57 5.89 5.07 -13.24
C ILE A 57 5.14 6.00 -14.19
N TRP A 58 3.87 6.26 -13.91
CA TRP A 58 3.14 7.28 -14.62
C TRP A 58 3.47 8.64 -14.01
N LYS A 59 3.92 9.58 -14.84
CA LYS A 59 4.20 10.95 -14.45
C LYS A 59 3.08 11.87 -14.92
N VAL A 60 2.46 12.55 -13.98
CA VAL A 60 1.49 13.62 -14.21
C VAL A 60 2.18 14.90 -13.77
N ALA A 61 2.85 15.56 -14.70
CA ALA A 61 3.63 16.76 -14.42
C ALA A 61 2.99 17.99 -15.05
N SER A 62 3.02 19.08 -14.31
CA SER A 62 2.57 20.42 -14.73
C SER A 62 3.63 21.49 -14.43
N GLY A 63 4.85 21.09 -14.07
CA GLY A 63 5.96 21.97 -13.72
C GLY A 63 5.82 22.59 -12.32
N ASN A 64 5.22 21.86 -11.40
CA ASN A 64 5.05 22.30 -10.02
C ASN A 64 6.37 22.16 -9.23
N LYS A 65 6.46 22.89 -8.11
CA LYS A 65 7.58 22.83 -7.19
C LYS A 65 7.44 21.75 -6.12
N ARG A 66 6.29 21.12 -6.03
CA ARG A 66 5.98 20.04 -5.10
C ARG A 66 5.54 18.79 -5.84
N ALA A 67 5.90 17.64 -5.31
CA ALA A 67 5.51 16.35 -5.89
C ALA A 67 4.74 15.48 -4.90
N ILE A 68 3.98 14.55 -5.44
CA ILE A 68 3.32 13.47 -4.70
C ILE A 68 3.74 12.15 -5.33
N ILE A 69 4.16 11.19 -4.48
CA ILE A 69 4.32 9.80 -4.90
C ILE A 69 3.09 9.02 -4.44
N TYR A 70 2.43 8.36 -5.39
CA TYR A 70 1.27 7.52 -5.15
C TYR A 70 1.62 6.05 -5.19
N PHE A 71 1.25 5.34 -4.13
CA PHE A 71 1.33 3.89 -4.00
C PHE A 71 -0.07 3.29 -3.98
N GLY A 72 -0.42 2.57 -5.04
CA GLY A 72 -1.74 2.00 -5.24
C GLY A 72 -2.06 0.83 -4.31
N GLY A 73 -3.33 0.44 -4.30
CA GLY A 73 -3.78 -0.77 -3.64
C GLY A 73 -3.37 -2.05 -4.38
N ASN A 74 -3.57 -3.19 -3.74
CA ASN A 74 -3.41 -4.48 -4.39
C ASN A 74 -4.46 -4.64 -5.51
N ALA A 75 -4.08 -5.22 -6.64
CA ALA A 75 -4.91 -5.33 -7.84
C ALA A 75 -5.38 -3.99 -8.45
N GLU A 76 -4.78 -2.88 -8.05
CA GLU A 76 -5.12 -1.56 -8.58
C GLU A 76 -4.30 -1.24 -9.83
N GLU A 77 -5.00 -0.86 -10.91
CA GLU A 77 -4.38 -0.21 -12.06
C GLU A 77 -4.27 1.28 -11.75
N VAL A 78 -3.08 1.71 -11.33
CA VAL A 78 -2.86 3.07 -10.77
C VAL A 78 -3.12 4.19 -11.78
N SER A 79 -3.02 3.91 -13.07
CA SER A 79 -3.26 4.91 -14.13
C SER A 79 -4.71 5.43 -14.16
N ARG A 80 -5.66 4.69 -13.57
CA ARG A 80 -7.05 5.16 -13.41
C ARG A 80 -7.18 6.40 -12.53
N ASN A 81 -6.17 6.68 -11.71
CA ASN A 81 -6.14 7.86 -10.84
C ASN A 81 -5.51 9.09 -11.52
N ILE A 82 -5.01 8.98 -12.75
CA ILE A 82 -4.36 10.10 -13.46
C ILE A 82 -5.31 11.30 -13.59
N GLU A 83 -6.53 11.10 -14.10
CA GLU A 83 -7.48 12.18 -14.27
C GLU A 83 -7.99 12.78 -12.95
N PRO A 84 -8.35 11.98 -11.91
CA PRO A 84 -8.60 12.51 -10.59
C PRO A 84 -7.45 13.36 -10.03
N PHE A 85 -6.21 12.89 -10.12
CA PHE A 85 -5.05 13.66 -9.63
C PHE A 85 -4.84 14.97 -10.39
N LYS A 86 -4.99 14.97 -11.72
CA LYS A 86 -4.94 16.21 -12.52
C LYS A 86 -5.98 17.24 -12.07
N ASN A 87 -7.19 16.77 -11.77
CA ASN A 87 -8.31 17.65 -11.44
C ASN A 87 -8.23 18.20 -10.01
N TYR A 88 -7.80 17.40 -9.06
CA TYR A 88 -7.86 17.76 -7.64
C TYR A 88 -6.50 18.14 -7.03
N LEU A 89 -5.40 17.70 -7.61
CA LEU A 89 -4.05 17.97 -7.11
C LEU A 89 -3.18 18.71 -8.15
N ALA A 90 -3.79 19.63 -8.91
CA ALA A 90 -3.13 20.40 -9.97
C ALA A 90 -1.92 21.23 -9.48
N GLY A 91 -1.79 21.49 -8.18
CA GLY A 91 -0.62 22.14 -7.56
C GLY A 91 0.58 21.21 -7.33
N TYR A 92 0.50 19.94 -7.73
CA TYR A 92 1.53 18.94 -7.55
C TYR A 92 1.83 18.21 -8.84
N ASP A 93 3.08 17.84 -9.04
CA ASP A 93 3.44 16.80 -10.00
C ASP A 93 3.25 15.44 -9.32
N VAL A 94 2.57 14.49 -9.96
CA VAL A 94 2.21 13.21 -9.33
C VAL A 94 2.90 12.05 -10.03
N TYR A 95 3.55 11.19 -9.25
CA TYR A 95 4.23 9.99 -9.68
C TYR A 95 3.48 8.76 -9.19
N LEU A 96 2.81 8.03 -10.09
CA LEU A 96 2.05 6.83 -9.76
C LEU A 96 2.91 5.60 -10.04
N MET A 97 3.40 4.96 -8.99
CA MET A 97 4.31 3.83 -9.11
C MET A 97 3.56 2.52 -9.34
N ASN A 98 3.86 1.83 -10.45
CA ASN A 98 3.45 0.45 -10.63
C ASN A 98 4.45 -0.47 -9.91
N TYR A 99 3.96 -1.34 -9.02
CA TYR A 99 4.83 -2.29 -8.32
C TYR A 99 5.51 -3.27 -9.29
N ARG A 100 6.57 -3.90 -8.82
CA ARG A 100 7.22 -5.01 -9.55
C ARG A 100 6.18 -6.03 -10.00
N GLY A 101 6.24 -6.44 -11.28
CA GLY A 101 5.29 -7.37 -11.89
C GLY A 101 3.91 -6.81 -12.21
N PHE A 102 3.60 -5.54 -11.85
CA PHE A 102 2.32 -4.90 -12.15
C PHE A 102 2.43 -3.99 -13.37
N SER A 103 1.38 -3.99 -14.20
CA SER A 103 1.12 -2.99 -15.26
C SER A 103 2.34 -2.61 -16.12
N GLY A 104 3.16 -3.59 -16.52
CA GLY A 104 4.34 -3.38 -17.36
C GLY A 104 5.64 -3.09 -16.59
N SER A 105 5.63 -3.10 -15.26
CA SER A 105 6.85 -3.18 -14.46
C SER A 105 7.44 -4.59 -14.49
N GLY A 106 8.75 -4.69 -14.60
CA GLY A 106 9.47 -5.96 -14.52
C GLY A 106 9.58 -6.52 -13.10
N GLY A 107 10.16 -7.72 -12.99
CA GLY A 107 10.45 -8.36 -11.72
C GLY A 107 9.26 -9.07 -11.09
N THR A 108 9.43 -9.47 -9.81
CA THR A 108 8.42 -10.18 -9.02
C THR A 108 8.17 -9.43 -7.73
N PRO A 109 6.90 -9.20 -7.34
CA PRO A 109 6.59 -8.40 -6.16
C PRO A 109 7.00 -9.12 -4.87
N ASN A 110 7.63 -8.37 -3.98
CA ASN A 110 7.86 -8.70 -2.58
C ASN A 110 8.10 -7.42 -1.79
N GLU A 111 7.88 -7.48 -0.49
CA GLU A 111 7.95 -6.32 0.39
C GLU A 111 9.28 -5.57 0.29
N SER A 112 10.41 -6.28 0.46
CA SER A 112 11.74 -5.69 0.50
C SER A 112 12.08 -4.93 -0.80
N GLU A 113 11.78 -5.54 -1.94
CA GLU A 113 12.09 -4.96 -3.24
C GLU A 113 11.13 -3.79 -3.58
N ILE A 114 9.84 -3.88 -3.22
CA ILE A 114 8.89 -2.77 -3.39
C ILE A 114 9.31 -1.57 -2.53
N TYR A 115 9.81 -1.82 -1.33
CA TYR A 115 10.35 -0.76 -0.47
C TYR A 115 11.58 -0.09 -1.09
N GLN A 116 12.52 -0.87 -1.63
CA GLN A 116 13.69 -0.32 -2.32
C GLN A 116 13.30 0.49 -3.55
N ASP A 117 12.32 0.03 -4.32
CA ASP A 117 11.80 0.77 -5.48
C ASP A 117 11.20 2.11 -5.05
N SER A 118 10.46 2.14 -3.93
CA SER A 118 9.87 3.37 -3.41
C SER A 118 10.92 4.39 -2.96
N LEU A 119 11.98 3.94 -2.29
CA LEU A 119 13.11 4.80 -1.91
C LEU A 119 13.87 5.31 -3.14
N SER A 120 14.11 4.43 -4.12
CA SER A 120 14.79 4.80 -5.36
C SER A 120 14.02 5.84 -6.16
N LEU A 121 12.68 5.73 -6.20
CA LEU A 121 11.85 6.74 -6.86
C LEU A 121 11.93 8.08 -6.13
N TYR A 122 11.81 8.07 -4.79
CA TYR A 122 11.96 9.29 -4.00
C TYR A 122 13.32 9.96 -4.25
N ASP A 123 14.41 9.21 -4.12
CA ASP A 123 15.77 9.72 -4.28
C ASP A 123 16.02 10.26 -5.70
N PHE A 124 15.41 9.65 -6.71
CA PHE A 124 15.52 10.08 -8.10
C PHE A 124 14.89 11.45 -8.35
N ILE A 125 13.74 11.74 -7.73
CA ILE A 125 13.04 13.01 -7.95
C ILE A 125 13.38 14.07 -6.90
N ALA A 126 14.06 13.72 -5.80
CA ALA A 126 14.23 14.59 -4.64
C ALA A 126 14.90 15.92 -4.94
N SER A 127 15.81 15.97 -5.93
CA SER A 127 16.51 17.21 -6.31
C SER A 127 15.69 18.14 -7.21
N GLU A 128 14.54 17.66 -7.74
CA GLU A 128 13.71 18.43 -8.67
C GLU A 128 12.62 19.24 -7.95
N TYR A 129 12.32 18.90 -6.67
CA TYR A 129 11.19 19.44 -5.93
C TYR A 129 11.59 20.03 -4.58
N ASP A 130 10.89 21.09 -4.19
CA ASP A 130 11.05 21.74 -2.88
C ASP A 130 10.46 20.88 -1.74
N GLY A 131 9.47 20.03 -2.06
CA GLY A 131 8.83 19.11 -1.12
C GLY A 131 8.18 17.92 -1.84
N ILE A 132 8.27 16.76 -1.20
CA ILE A 132 7.66 15.52 -1.71
C ILE A 132 6.73 14.98 -0.64
N SER A 133 5.48 14.77 -1.02
CA SER A 133 4.45 14.14 -0.20
C SER A 133 4.15 12.73 -0.69
N VAL A 134 3.49 11.93 0.13
CA VAL A 134 3.16 10.55 -0.24
C VAL A 134 1.70 10.23 -0.01
N ILE A 135 1.13 9.45 -0.90
CA ILE A 135 -0.20 8.88 -0.79
C ILE A 135 -0.10 7.36 -0.89
N GLY A 136 -0.72 6.64 0.05
CA GLY A 136 -0.78 5.18 0.05
C GLY A 136 -2.19 4.65 0.22
N ARG A 137 -2.63 3.78 -0.67
CA ARG A 137 -3.93 3.11 -0.61
C ARG A 137 -3.79 1.65 -0.25
N SER A 138 -4.51 1.15 0.76
CA SER A 138 -4.54 -0.28 1.12
C SER A 138 -3.12 -0.86 1.20
N LEU A 139 -2.71 -1.81 0.34
CA LEU A 139 -1.33 -2.33 0.28
C LEU A 139 -0.30 -1.19 0.23
N GLY A 140 -0.57 -0.16 -0.56
CA GLY A 140 0.30 1.00 -0.70
C GLY A 140 0.47 1.84 0.56
N SER A 141 -0.43 1.72 1.54
CA SER A 141 -0.26 2.39 2.84
C SER A 141 0.96 1.87 3.59
N GLY A 142 1.27 0.57 3.46
CA GLY A 142 2.49 -0.02 4.01
C GLY A 142 3.75 0.49 3.30
N VAL A 143 3.69 0.74 1.99
CA VAL A 143 4.80 1.32 1.21
C VAL A 143 4.99 2.80 1.58
N ALA A 144 3.90 3.56 1.65
CA ALA A 144 3.94 4.97 2.02
C ALA A 144 4.49 5.19 3.44
N THR A 145 4.08 4.37 4.42
CA THR A 145 4.63 4.43 5.79
C THR A 145 6.09 4.04 5.84
N TYR A 146 6.54 3.09 5.00
CA TYR A 146 7.96 2.77 4.90
C TYR A 146 8.77 3.93 4.35
N LEU A 147 8.32 4.52 3.26
CA LEU A 147 8.98 5.68 2.67
C LEU A 147 9.04 6.85 3.66
N ALA A 148 7.91 7.22 4.28
CA ALA A 148 7.83 8.32 5.23
C ALA A 148 8.68 8.10 6.50
N ALA A 149 8.89 6.85 6.92
CA ALA A 149 9.78 6.51 8.04
C ALA A 149 11.28 6.58 7.69
N ASN A 150 11.64 6.65 6.39
CA ASN A 150 13.03 6.58 5.93
C ASN A 150 13.47 7.79 5.08
N ARG A 151 12.56 8.68 4.72
CA ARG A 151 12.83 9.91 3.95
C ARG A 151 12.04 11.08 4.54
N ASN A 152 12.52 12.29 4.26
CA ASN A 152 11.84 13.51 4.67
C ASN A 152 10.68 13.80 3.71
N VAL A 153 9.46 13.37 4.06
CA VAL A 153 8.25 13.67 3.30
C VAL A 153 7.51 14.84 3.92
N GLU A 154 6.90 15.67 3.07
CA GLU A 154 6.20 16.89 3.51
C GLU A 154 4.87 16.53 4.19
N LYS A 155 4.06 15.67 3.56
CA LYS A 155 2.75 15.20 4.06
C LYS A 155 2.52 13.74 3.70
N VAL A 156 1.72 13.07 4.50
CA VAL A 156 1.33 11.67 4.29
C VAL A 156 -0.20 11.57 4.22
N SER A 157 -0.73 10.89 3.21
CA SER A 157 -2.16 10.53 3.19
C SER A 157 -2.32 9.03 2.97
N LEU A 158 -3.09 8.38 3.84
CA LEU A 158 -3.28 6.93 3.83
C LEU A 158 -4.77 6.60 3.71
N PHE A 159 -5.14 5.81 2.69
CA PHE A 159 -6.52 5.37 2.44
C PHE A 159 -6.68 3.92 2.85
N THR A 160 -7.67 3.65 3.70
CA THR A 160 -7.94 2.31 4.22
C THR A 160 -6.66 1.59 4.67
N PRO A 161 -5.82 2.25 5.52
CA PRO A 161 -4.54 1.72 5.91
C PRO A 161 -4.67 0.64 7.00
N TYR A 162 -3.65 -0.20 7.10
CA TYR A 162 -3.56 -1.28 8.08
C TYR A 162 -2.31 -1.14 8.98
N ASP A 163 -2.36 -1.82 10.11
CA ASP A 163 -1.25 -1.95 11.07
C ASP A 163 -0.12 -2.85 10.52
N SER A 164 -0.49 -4.03 9.99
CA SER A 164 0.44 -4.95 9.30
C SER A 164 -0.32 -5.97 8.46
N VAL A 165 0.29 -6.45 7.38
CA VAL A 165 -0.27 -7.57 6.59
C VAL A 165 -0.38 -8.84 7.43
N VAL A 166 0.52 -9.04 8.39
CA VAL A 166 0.45 -10.15 9.35
C VAL A 166 -0.87 -10.12 10.12
N ASN A 167 -1.26 -8.96 10.66
CA ASN A 167 -2.48 -8.87 11.47
C ASN A 167 -3.75 -8.97 10.61
N VAL A 168 -3.74 -8.43 9.40
CA VAL A 168 -4.82 -8.64 8.43
C VAL A 168 -4.96 -10.13 8.10
N ALA A 169 -3.86 -10.82 7.84
CA ALA A 169 -3.86 -12.26 7.53
C ALA A 169 -4.31 -13.12 8.72
N LYS A 170 -3.95 -12.79 9.97
CA LYS A 170 -4.45 -13.48 11.17
C LYS A 170 -5.97 -13.47 11.27
N VAL A 171 -6.60 -12.38 10.87
CA VAL A 171 -8.08 -12.29 10.89
C VAL A 171 -8.70 -13.21 9.82
N LYS A 172 -8.08 -13.31 8.65
CA LYS A 172 -8.59 -14.13 7.54
C LYS A 172 -8.27 -15.62 7.72
N LEU A 173 -7.16 -15.95 8.40
CA LEU A 173 -6.62 -17.30 8.57
C LEU A 173 -6.35 -17.60 10.06
N PRO A 174 -7.37 -17.61 10.94
CA PRO A 174 -7.18 -17.66 12.39
C PRO A 174 -6.51 -18.95 12.90
N PHE A 175 -6.55 -20.03 12.10
CA PHE A 175 -5.97 -21.32 12.46
C PHE A 175 -4.59 -21.57 11.84
N VAL A 176 -4.05 -20.60 11.09
CA VAL A 176 -2.73 -20.68 10.45
C VAL A 176 -1.74 -19.82 11.25
N PRO A 177 -0.52 -20.29 11.55
CA PRO A 177 0.48 -19.52 12.28
C PRO A 177 1.15 -18.48 11.35
N VAL A 178 0.33 -17.54 10.80
CA VAL A 178 0.76 -16.58 9.78
C VAL A 178 1.94 -15.71 10.20
N SER A 179 2.09 -15.41 11.50
CA SER A 179 3.24 -14.63 12.00
C SER A 179 4.59 -15.33 11.85
N ILE A 180 4.58 -16.66 11.65
CA ILE A 180 5.79 -17.46 11.42
C ILE A 180 5.98 -17.74 9.94
N LEU A 181 4.87 -17.96 9.23
CA LEU A 181 4.90 -18.40 7.84
C LEU A 181 5.03 -17.25 6.83
N LEU A 182 4.51 -16.07 7.16
CA LEU A 182 4.47 -14.94 6.23
C LEU A 182 5.85 -14.28 6.10
N HIS A 183 6.29 -14.04 4.88
CA HIS A 183 7.56 -13.36 4.58
C HIS A 183 7.39 -11.85 4.46
N ASP A 184 6.30 -11.42 3.82
CA ASP A 184 6.03 -10.03 3.51
C ASP A 184 5.06 -9.45 4.55
N HIS A 185 5.60 -8.77 5.57
CA HIS A 185 4.88 -8.38 6.79
C HIS A 185 4.18 -7.03 6.66
N TYR A 186 4.78 -6.09 5.95
CA TYR A 186 4.33 -4.70 5.83
C TYR A 186 3.97 -4.10 7.21
N ASP A 187 4.92 -4.17 8.15
CA ASP A 187 4.73 -3.72 9.53
C ASP A 187 4.72 -2.19 9.62
N SER A 188 3.54 -1.60 9.38
CA SER A 188 3.34 -0.15 9.45
C SER A 188 3.44 0.36 10.88
N VAL A 189 2.88 -0.36 11.87
CA VAL A 189 2.92 0.02 13.30
C VAL A 189 4.34 0.08 13.83
N GLY A 190 5.18 -0.91 13.51
CA GLY A 190 6.56 -0.95 14.00
C GLY A 190 7.42 0.24 13.59
N ARG A 191 7.05 0.94 12.52
CA ARG A 191 7.78 2.12 12.00
C ARG A 191 7.07 3.45 12.17
N ALA A 192 5.78 3.45 12.50
CA ALA A 192 4.92 4.63 12.53
C ALA A 192 5.47 5.76 13.43
N HIS A 193 6.09 5.42 14.56
CA HIS A 193 6.70 6.39 15.48
C HIS A 193 7.82 7.24 14.86
N LYS A 194 8.38 6.83 13.71
CA LYS A 194 9.40 7.61 12.98
C LYS A 194 8.81 8.67 12.07
N ILE A 195 7.51 8.60 11.80
CA ILE A 195 6.82 9.54 10.91
C ILE A 195 6.46 10.77 11.73
N THR A 196 6.94 11.93 11.29
CA THR A 196 6.68 13.24 11.94
C THR A 196 5.85 14.17 11.07
N SER A 197 5.63 13.79 9.81
CA SER A 197 4.88 14.59 8.84
C SER A 197 3.38 14.62 9.19
N PRO A 198 2.68 15.73 8.95
CA PRO A 198 1.23 15.77 9.01
C PRO A 198 0.61 14.62 8.23
N THR A 199 -0.29 13.88 8.86
CA THR A 199 -0.83 12.63 8.30
C THR A 199 -2.35 12.64 8.25
N LEU A 200 -2.92 12.45 7.05
CA LEU A 200 -4.35 12.26 6.84
C LEU A 200 -4.65 10.76 6.70
N ILE A 201 -5.50 10.25 7.58
CA ILE A 201 -6.01 8.87 7.53
C ILE A 201 -7.45 8.90 7.06
N ILE A 202 -7.75 8.23 5.95
CA ILE A 202 -9.10 8.10 5.40
C ILE A 202 -9.55 6.65 5.50
N THR A 203 -10.67 6.41 6.17
CA THR A 203 -11.27 5.09 6.34
C THR A 203 -12.64 5.00 5.69
N ALA A 204 -13.08 3.80 5.37
CA ALA A 204 -14.41 3.52 4.88
C ALA A 204 -15.25 2.89 6.00
N GLN A 205 -16.46 3.41 6.22
CA GLN A 205 -17.33 2.96 7.32
C GLN A 205 -17.61 1.45 7.31
N ASN A 206 -17.77 0.88 6.11
CA ASN A 206 -18.11 -0.54 5.93
C ASN A 206 -16.92 -1.35 5.41
N ASP A 207 -15.68 -1.01 5.80
CA ASP A 207 -14.50 -1.76 5.38
C ASP A 207 -14.46 -3.14 6.05
N GLN A 208 -14.62 -4.20 5.23
CA GLN A 208 -14.52 -5.59 5.65
C GLN A 208 -13.17 -6.25 5.28
N VAL A 209 -12.32 -5.52 4.58
CA VAL A 209 -10.97 -5.96 4.23
C VAL A 209 -10.00 -5.57 5.32
N ILE A 210 -9.95 -4.28 5.64
CA ILE A 210 -9.16 -3.74 6.74
C ILE A 210 -10.12 -3.33 7.85
N LEU A 211 -10.13 -4.11 8.92
CA LEU A 211 -11.00 -3.82 10.05
C LEU A 211 -10.55 -2.54 10.77
N LYS A 212 -11.48 -1.75 11.25
CA LYS A 212 -11.26 -0.49 11.96
C LYS A 212 -10.15 -0.59 13.02
N ARG A 213 -10.11 -1.66 13.81
CA ARG A 213 -9.09 -1.89 14.85
C ARG A 213 -7.65 -1.89 14.30
N SER A 214 -7.44 -2.32 13.04
CA SER A 214 -6.12 -2.33 12.39
C SER A 214 -5.69 -0.89 12.08
N THR A 215 -6.58 -0.08 11.54
CA THR A 215 -6.30 1.35 11.31
C THR A 215 -6.12 2.11 12.63
N ASP A 216 -6.96 1.85 13.64
CA ASP A 216 -6.86 2.50 14.95
C ASP A 216 -5.50 2.20 15.62
N ALA A 217 -4.98 0.97 15.49
CA ALA A 217 -3.65 0.61 15.98
C ALA A 217 -2.54 1.42 15.28
N LEU A 218 -2.66 1.64 13.96
CA LEU A 218 -1.72 2.48 13.22
C LEU A 218 -1.81 3.94 13.66
N VAL A 219 -3.01 4.49 13.85
CA VAL A 219 -3.22 5.88 14.34
C VAL A 219 -2.53 6.09 15.70
N VAL A 220 -2.71 5.15 16.63
CA VAL A 220 -2.04 5.21 17.95
C VAL A 220 -0.52 5.16 17.82
N ALA A 221 0.00 4.39 16.87
CA ALA A 221 1.44 4.24 16.65
C ALA A 221 2.09 5.46 15.95
N LEU A 222 1.31 6.30 15.26
CA LEU A 222 1.75 7.57 14.65
C LEU A 222 1.95 8.68 15.72
N SER A 223 2.60 8.33 16.82
CA SER A 223 2.69 9.16 18.04
C SER A 223 3.44 10.48 17.87
N ASN A 224 4.22 10.64 16.82
CA ASN A 224 5.02 11.83 16.54
C ASN A 224 4.48 12.66 15.37
N ALA A 225 3.39 12.22 14.73
CA ALA A 225 2.76 12.93 13.62
C ALA A 225 1.49 13.67 14.10
N ASP A 226 1.18 14.79 13.45
CA ASP A 226 -0.15 15.39 13.55
C ASP A 226 -1.12 14.60 12.67
N VAL A 227 -2.04 13.86 13.30
CA VAL A 227 -2.92 12.91 12.61
C VAL A 227 -4.35 13.43 12.56
N LYS A 228 -4.84 13.66 11.34
CA LYS A 228 -6.26 13.90 11.04
C LYS A 228 -6.88 12.61 10.53
N GLN A 229 -7.86 12.06 11.24
CA GLN A 229 -8.58 10.86 10.82
C GLN A 229 -10.00 11.20 10.39
N VAL A 230 -10.41 10.68 9.23
CA VAL A 230 -11.75 10.87 8.67
C VAL A 230 -12.32 9.53 8.20
N GLU A 231 -13.56 9.25 8.58
CA GLU A 231 -14.31 8.10 8.13
C GLU A 231 -15.35 8.52 7.08
N ILE A 232 -15.34 7.86 5.92
CA ILE A 232 -16.28 8.15 4.84
C ILE A 232 -17.52 7.25 4.99
N PRO A 233 -18.69 7.84 5.30
CA PRO A 233 -19.92 7.07 5.51
C PRO A 233 -20.39 6.40 4.24
N ALA A 234 -21.12 5.29 4.39
CA ALA A 234 -21.73 4.51 3.32
C ALA A 234 -20.76 3.97 2.27
N THR A 235 -19.44 3.95 2.53
CA THR A 235 -18.42 3.39 1.65
C THR A 235 -17.81 2.11 2.22
N ASN A 236 -17.19 1.33 1.35
CA ASN A 236 -16.40 0.15 1.69
C ASN A 236 -14.96 0.31 1.17
N HIS A 237 -14.14 -0.74 1.36
CA HIS A 237 -12.72 -0.75 0.97
C HIS A 237 -12.48 -0.34 -0.50
N LEU A 238 -13.37 -0.69 -1.41
CA LEU A 238 -13.22 -0.42 -2.84
C LEU A 238 -13.83 0.92 -3.27
N THR A 239 -14.85 1.40 -2.54
CA THR A 239 -15.63 2.58 -2.93
C THR A 239 -15.26 3.86 -2.16
N VAL A 240 -14.28 3.81 -1.25
CA VAL A 240 -13.88 4.96 -0.44
C VAL A 240 -13.52 6.19 -1.29
N SER A 241 -12.85 6.01 -2.40
CA SER A 241 -12.44 7.09 -3.32
C SER A 241 -13.50 7.48 -4.36
N THR A 242 -14.68 6.85 -4.36
CA THR A 242 -15.79 7.24 -5.25
C THR A 242 -16.70 8.30 -4.66
N ALA A 243 -16.59 8.58 -3.37
CA ALA A 243 -17.33 9.64 -2.71
C ALA A 243 -16.82 11.01 -3.21
N SER A 244 -17.72 11.92 -3.61
CA SER A 244 -17.36 13.21 -4.19
C SER A 244 -16.43 14.03 -3.28
N TYR A 245 -16.73 14.09 -1.99
CA TYR A 245 -15.94 14.85 -1.04
C TYR A 245 -14.59 14.22 -0.66
N PHE A 246 -14.31 12.96 -1.03
CA PHE A 246 -13.01 12.33 -0.83
C PHE A 246 -11.88 13.12 -1.47
N TRP A 247 -12.05 13.48 -2.74
CA TRP A 247 -11.04 14.22 -3.50
C TRP A 247 -10.91 15.67 -3.04
N GLU A 248 -12.02 16.30 -2.64
CA GLU A 248 -12.00 17.65 -2.07
C GLU A 248 -11.22 17.70 -0.76
N MET A 249 -11.48 16.75 0.14
CA MET A 249 -10.76 16.63 1.40
C MET A 249 -9.27 16.37 1.20
N LEU A 250 -8.93 15.54 0.20
CA LEU A 250 -7.54 15.26 -0.16
C LEU A 250 -6.86 16.53 -0.67
N ARG A 251 -7.50 17.26 -1.58
CA ARG A 251 -7.04 18.57 -2.09
C ARG A 251 -6.80 19.53 -0.94
N ASP A 252 -7.76 19.69 -0.06
CA ASP A 252 -7.70 20.66 1.03
C ASP A 252 -6.55 20.33 2.00
N PHE A 253 -6.34 19.05 2.33
CA PHE A 253 -5.20 18.62 3.14
C PHE A 253 -3.85 18.96 2.50
N PHE A 254 -3.72 18.80 1.19
CA PHE A 254 -2.46 19.13 0.50
C PHE A 254 -2.31 20.64 0.25
N ALA A 255 -3.39 21.43 0.25
CA ALA A 255 -3.35 22.88 0.10
C ALA A 255 -2.95 23.64 1.38
N GLU A 256 -3.21 23.08 2.56
CA GLU A 256 -2.75 23.60 3.87
C GLU A 256 -1.22 23.61 3.95
#